data_ef96792c905b5be8c4aee3fb512ffd44
#
_entry.id   ef96792c905b5be8c4aee3fb512ffd44
#
_cell.length_a   1.000
_cell.length_b   1.000
_cell.length_c   1.000
_cell.angle_alpha   90.00
_cell.angle_beta   90.00
_cell.angle_gamma   90.00
#
_symmetry.space_group_name_H-M   'P 1'
#
loop_
_entity.id
_entity.type
_entity.pdbx_description
1 polymer ?
#
loop_
_entity_poly.entity_id
_entity_poly.type
_entity_poly.pdbx_seq_one_letter_code
_entity_poly.pdbx_strand_id
1 'polypeptide(L)'
;VAGQAALDFIAEREAVLANVGSQLSAGPLDVAKKLDAVLAQKADLEKKLKAFEQKAAAGLSEELAAKATLKGDLKFVSAVVSVDAPDALRTLGTQVLQKLGEGVVVLGAALGEKATVVAFCSPAAIKAGHQAGKIVNELSQKLGGKGGGKPDFAMGGGKEPAKLAEVIQG
;
A
#
# COMPACT_ATOMS: atom_id res chain seq x y z
N VAL A 1 -14.36 49.19 -28.48
CA VAL A 1 -13.66 47.91 -28.72
C VAL A 1 -12.98 47.46 -27.43
N ALA A 2 -12.26 48.33 -26.72
CA ALA A 2 -11.62 47.98 -25.46
C ALA A 2 -12.61 47.61 -24.34
N GLY A 3 -13.80 48.25 -24.29
CA GLY A 3 -14.85 47.93 -23.33
C GLY A 3 -15.47 46.55 -23.48
N GLN A 4 -15.67 46.10 -24.73
CA GLN A 4 -16.24 44.76 -25.01
C GLN A 4 -15.29 43.65 -24.58
N ALA A 5 -14.00 43.75 -24.93
CA ALA A 5 -13.00 42.76 -24.51
C ALA A 5 -12.87 42.68 -22.99
N ALA A 6 -13.04 43.77 -22.26
CA ALA A 6 -13.02 43.74 -20.81
C ALA A 6 -14.28 43.05 -20.23
N LEU A 7 -15.43 43.26 -20.83
CA LEU A 7 -16.69 42.60 -20.43
C LEU A 7 -16.61 41.10 -20.70
N ASP A 8 -16.09 40.69 -21.86
CA ASP A 8 -15.92 39.29 -22.22
C ASP A 8 -14.94 38.58 -21.26
N PHE A 9 -13.86 39.22 -20.90
CA PHE A 9 -12.90 38.73 -19.92
C PHE A 9 -13.49 38.55 -18.51
N ILE A 10 -14.35 39.46 -18.09
CA ILE A 10 -15.05 39.34 -16.81
C ILE A 10 -16.06 38.21 -16.86
N ALA A 11 -16.84 38.11 -17.94
CA ALA A 11 -17.85 37.06 -18.14
C ALA A 11 -17.21 35.61 -18.13
N GLU A 12 -16.07 35.44 -18.75
CA GLU A 12 -15.35 34.16 -18.70
C GLU A 12 -14.95 33.78 -17.25
N ARG A 13 -14.45 34.71 -16.48
CA ARG A 13 -14.06 34.47 -15.09
C ARG A 13 -15.26 34.19 -14.18
N GLU A 14 -16.34 34.89 -14.37
CA GLU A 14 -17.58 34.63 -13.65
C GLU A 14 -18.15 33.27 -13.99
N ALA A 15 -18.09 32.87 -15.26
CA ALA A 15 -18.52 31.52 -15.67
C ALA A 15 -17.66 30.39 -15.02
N VAL A 16 -16.35 30.58 -14.94
CA VAL A 16 -15.47 29.64 -14.24
C VAL A 16 -15.79 29.56 -12.75
N LEU A 17 -15.97 30.69 -12.08
CA LEU A 17 -16.34 30.74 -10.67
C LEU A 17 -17.72 30.13 -10.41
N ALA A 18 -18.69 30.37 -11.27
CA ALA A 18 -20.02 29.77 -11.19
C ALA A 18 -19.96 28.24 -11.35
N ASN A 19 -19.14 27.74 -12.27
CA ASN A 19 -18.93 26.30 -12.48
C ASN A 19 -18.31 25.67 -11.23
N VAL A 20 -17.23 26.23 -10.70
CA VAL A 20 -16.58 25.72 -9.48
C VAL A 20 -17.53 25.82 -8.28
N GLY A 21 -18.27 26.93 -8.16
CA GLY A 21 -19.29 27.12 -7.13
C GLY A 21 -20.38 26.04 -7.20
N SER A 22 -20.84 25.72 -8.40
CA SER A 22 -21.81 24.64 -8.60
C SER A 22 -21.30 23.29 -8.14
N GLN A 23 -20.05 22.92 -8.47
CA GLN A 23 -19.44 21.65 -8.04
C GLN A 23 -19.28 21.58 -6.52
N LEU A 24 -18.97 22.71 -5.88
CA LEU A 24 -18.80 22.81 -4.42
C LEU A 24 -20.11 23.07 -3.68
N SER A 25 -21.24 23.25 -4.38
CA SER A 25 -22.50 23.70 -3.80
C SER A 25 -22.33 24.98 -2.97
N ALA A 26 -21.61 25.97 -3.53
CA ALA A 26 -21.28 27.23 -2.90
C ALA A 26 -21.57 28.42 -3.82
N GLY A 27 -21.96 29.57 -3.24
CA GLY A 27 -22.06 30.83 -3.99
C GLY A 27 -20.66 31.31 -4.44
N PRO A 28 -20.57 32.17 -5.47
CA PRO A 28 -19.31 32.63 -6.03
C PRO A 28 -18.33 33.26 -5.01
N LEU A 29 -18.85 33.91 -3.99
CA LEU A 29 -18.05 34.52 -2.92
C LEU A 29 -17.61 33.54 -1.82
N ASP A 30 -18.27 32.37 -1.73
CA ASP A 30 -17.99 31.35 -0.73
C ASP A 30 -17.15 30.18 -1.26
N VAL A 31 -16.82 30.18 -2.56
CA VAL A 31 -16.06 29.10 -3.23
C VAL A 31 -14.74 28.82 -2.51
N ALA A 32 -13.96 29.85 -2.18
CA ALA A 32 -12.68 29.69 -1.50
C ALA A 32 -12.84 29.04 -0.12
N LYS A 33 -13.77 29.53 0.69
CA LYS A 33 -14.06 28.98 2.03
C LYS A 33 -14.56 27.54 1.97
N LYS A 34 -15.39 27.23 0.97
CA LYS A 34 -15.89 25.88 0.78
C LYS A 34 -14.81 24.91 0.30
N LEU A 35 -13.91 25.38 -0.56
CA LEU A 35 -12.75 24.64 -1.02
C LEU A 35 -11.83 24.28 0.17
N ASP A 36 -11.51 25.24 1.02
CA ASP A 36 -10.71 25.02 2.22
C ASP A 36 -11.36 23.96 3.13
N ALA A 37 -12.68 24.03 3.30
CA ALA A 37 -13.42 23.05 4.09
C ALA A 37 -13.36 21.64 3.47
N VAL A 38 -13.49 21.52 2.16
CA VAL A 38 -13.39 20.24 1.45
C VAL A 38 -11.97 19.67 1.54
N LEU A 39 -10.94 20.51 1.39
CA LEU A 39 -9.55 20.08 1.54
C LEU A 39 -9.24 19.62 2.97
N ALA A 40 -9.77 20.32 3.97
CA ALA A 40 -9.65 19.91 5.37
C ALA A 40 -10.37 18.58 5.65
N GLN A 41 -11.57 18.39 5.11
CA GLN A 41 -12.30 17.13 5.22
C GLN A 41 -11.57 15.98 4.53
N LYS A 42 -11.01 16.23 3.35
CA LYS A 42 -10.17 15.24 2.64
C LYS A 42 -8.99 14.80 3.49
N ALA A 43 -8.24 15.74 4.05
CA ALA A 43 -7.09 15.47 4.91
C ALA A 43 -7.49 14.67 6.18
N ASP A 44 -8.62 15.00 6.79
CA ASP A 44 -9.14 14.24 7.96
C ASP A 44 -9.56 12.83 7.59
N LEU A 45 -10.23 12.64 6.45
CA LEU A 45 -10.61 11.33 5.94
C LEU A 45 -9.40 10.46 5.61
N GLU A 46 -8.38 11.03 4.96
CA GLU A 46 -7.12 10.33 4.67
C GLU A 46 -6.41 9.90 5.97
N LYS A 47 -6.40 10.76 6.98
CA LYS A 47 -5.85 10.43 8.30
C LYS A 47 -6.63 9.32 9.00
N LYS A 48 -7.95 9.35 8.96
CA LYS A 48 -8.81 8.29 9.52
C LYS A 48 -8.61 6.98 8.79
N LEU A 49 -8.58 7.00 7.45
CA LEU A 49 -8.32 5.81 6.65
C LEU A 49 -7.00 5.17 7.04
N LYS A 50 -5.92 5.95 7.09
CA LYS A 50 -4.60 5.47 7.50
C LYS A 50 -4.59 4.88 8.92
N ALA A 51 -5.35 5.46 9.86
CA ALA A 51 -5.48 4.94 11.21
C ALA A 51 -6.24 3.60 11.25
N PHE A 52 -7.28 3.45 10.43
CA PHE A 52 -8.01 2.18 10.30
C PHE A 52 -7.13 1.08 9.68
N GLU A 53 -6.39 1.40 8.61
CA GLU A 53 -5.44 0.48 7.98
C GLU A 53 -4.37 0.01 8.97
N GLN A 54 -3.82 0.92 9.78
CA GLN A 54 -2.84 0.58 10.82
C GLN A 54 -3.42 -0.35 11.89
N LYS A 55 -4.66 -0.11 12.34
CA LYS A 55 -5.34 -0.98 13.32
C LYS A 55 -5.63 -2.36 12.75
N ALA A 56 -6.12 -2.42 11.51
CA ALA A 56 -6.36 -3.69 10.82
C ALA A 56 -5.06 -4.48 10.63
N ALA A 57 -3.98 -3.80 10.22
CA ALA A 57 -2.66 -4.41 10.08
C ALA A 57 -2.10 -4.90 11.43
N ALA A 58 -2.36 -4.20 12.54
CA ALA A 58 -1.92 -4.61 13.87
C ALA A 58 -2.60 -5.93 14.32
N GLY A 59 -3.90 -6.06 14.14
CA GLY A 59 -4.62 -7.30 14.44
C GLY A 59 -4.15 -8.47 13.58
N LEU A 60 -4.06 -8.25 12.27
CA LEU A 60 -3.60 -9.27 11.33
C LEU A 60 -2.13 -9.67 11.59
N SER A 61 -1.27 -8.73 12.00
CA SER A 61 0.12 -9.03 12.34
C SER A 61 0.26 -9.94 13.56
N GLU A 62 -0.67 -9.87 14.52
CA GLU A 62 -0.72 -10.79 15.68
C GLU A 62 -1.10 -12.20 15.26
N GLU A 63 -2.14 -12.33 14.45
CA GLU A 63 -2.55 -13.63 13.91
C GLU A 63 -1.44 -14.29 13.10
N LEU A 64 -0.78 -13.53 12.25
CA LEU A 64 0.30 -14.03 11.40
C LEU A 64 1.53 -14.43 12.22
N ALA A 65 1.89 -13.64 13.24
CA ALA A 65 2.98 -13.98 14.14
C ALA A 65 2.68 -15.24 14.96
N ALA A 66 1.43 -15.46 15.35
CA ALA A 66 1.00 -16.68 16.06
C ALA A 66 1.06 -17.95 15.17
N LYS A 67 0.91 -17.78 13.85
CA LYS A 67 1.03 -18.88 12.86
C LYS A 67 2.47 -19.15 12.41
N ALA A 68 3.46 -18.54 13.06
CA ALA A 68 4.86 -18.74 12.73
C ALA A 68 5.28 -20.20 12.91
N THR A 69 5.96 -20.73 11.90
CA THR A 69 6.57 -22.06 11.95
C THR A 69 8.03 -21.92 12.34
N LEU A 70 8.46 -22.70 13.34
CA LEU A 70 9.87 -22.78 13.74
C LEU A 70 10.62 -23.71 12.79
N LYS A 71 11.70 -23.22 12.19
CA LYS A 71 12.69 -24.03 11.45
C LYS A 71 14.07 -23.73 12.05
N GLY A 72 14.55 -24.60 12.93
CA GLY A 72 15.73 -24.33 13.75
C GLY A 72 15.46 -23.22 14.76
N ASP A 73 16.36 -22.24 14.83
CA ASP A 73 16.24 -21.07 15.72
C ASP A 73 15.50 -19.89 15.08
N LEU A 74 15.01 -20.05 13.85
CA LEU A 74 14.34 -18.99 13.11
C LEU A 74 12.84 -19.26 12.98
N LYS A 75 12.06 -18.20 13.10
CA LYS A 75 10.62 -18.21 12.85
C LYS A 75 10.32 -17.87 11.41
N PHE A 76 9.49 -18.64 10.76
CA PHE A 76 9.03 -18.43 9.39
C PHE A 76 7.53 -18.14 9.38
N VAL A 77 7.16 -17.07 8.70
CA VAL A 77 5.77 -16.77 8.41
C VAL A 77 5.60 -16.64 6.92
N SER A 78 4.68 -17.41 6.34
CA SER A 78 4.25 -17.28 4.95
C SER A 78 2.74 -17.19 4.91
N ALA A 79 2.20 -16.15 4.29
CA ALA A 79 0.77 -15.94 4.19
C ALA A 79 0.37 -15.14 2.96
N VAL A 80 -0.83 -15.45 2.45
CA VAL A 80 -1.53 -14.60 1.49
C VAL A 80 -2.52 -13.74 2.26
N VAL A 81 -2.47 -12.43 2.03
CA VAL A 81 -3.30 -11.44 2.71
C VAL A 81 -4.06 -10.59 1.70
N SER A 82 -5.21 -10.09 2.10
CA SER A 82 -5.98 -9.14 1.31
C SER A 82 -5.65 -7.73 1.75
N VAL A 83 -4.99 -6.98 0.88
CA VAL A 83 -4.68 -5.56 1.07
C VAL A 83 -4.89 -4.83 -0.25
N ASP A 84 -5.20 -3.55 -0.17
CA ASP A 84 -5.55 -2.74 -1.35
C ASP A 84 -4.35 -2.02 -1.97
N ALA A 85 -3.19 -2.03 -1.28
CA ALA A 85 -2.00 -1.33 -1.74
C ALA A 85 -0.70 -2.08 -1.38
N PRO A 86 0.36 -1.95 -2.21
CA PRO A 86 1.67 -2.54 -1.91
C PRO A 86 2.29 -2.00 -0.61
N ASP A 87 2.04 -0.74 -0.28
CA ASP A 87 2.54 -0.11 0.95
C ASP A 87 1.89 -0.70 2.21
N ALA A 88 0.61 -1.07 2.14
CA ALA A 88 -0.07 -1.78 3.23
C ALA A 88 0.57 -3.16 3.48
N LEU A 89 0.93 -3.88 2.41
CA LEU A 89 1.63 -5.16 2.49
C LEU A 89 3.01 -5.00 3.14
N ARG A 90 3.74 -3.94 2.79
CA ARG A 90 5.03 -3.61 3.39
C ARG A 90 4.91 -3.28 4.87
N THR A 91 3.94 -2.45 5.23
CA THR A 91 3.69 -2.07 6.63
C THR A 91 3.35 -3.29 7.48
N LEU A 92 2.45 -4.15 6.98
CA LEU A 92 2.08 -5.40 7.65
C LEU A 92 3.29 -6.32 7.85
N GLY A 93 4.11 -6.54 6.82
CA GLY A 93 5.29 -7.38 6.89
C GLY A 93 6.32 -6.87 7.91
N THR A 94 6.51 -5.55 7.97
CA THR A 94 7.38 -4.92 8.98
C THR A 94 6.86 -5.17 10.40
N GLN A 95 5.56 -5.01 10.62
CA GLN A 95 4.93 -5.26 11.93
C GLN A 95 5.01 -6.73 12.34
N VAL A 96 4.79 -7.65 11.40
CA VAL A 96 4.94 -9.10 11.65
C VAL A 96 6.37 -9.41 12.05
N LEU A 97 7.37 -8.91 11.32
CA LEU A 97 8.78 -9.15 11.66
C LEU A 97 9.16 -8.59 13.02
N GLN A 98 8.68 -7.39 13.37
CA GLN A 98 8.91 -6.79 14.69
C GLN A 98 8.34 -7.66 15.83
N LYS A 99 7.17 -8.26 15.64
CA LYS A 99 6.56 -9.17 16.62
C LYS A 99 7.24 -10.53 16.69
N LEU A 100 7.74 -11.02 15.57
CA LEU A 100 8.52 -12.26 15.50
C LEU A 100 9.87 -12.14 16.20
N GLY A 101 10.49 -10.97 16.13
CA GLY A 101 11.86 -10.70 16.56
C GLY A 101 12.87 -11.23 15.54
N GLU A 102 13.13 -12.54 15.52
CA GLU A 102 14.09 -13.15 14.59
C GLU A 102 13.38 -14.16 13.67
N GLY A 103 13.54 -13.97 12.35
CA GLY A 103 12.93 -14.86 11.37
C GLY A 103 12.81 -14.28 9.97
N VAL A 104 11.99 -14.94 9.19
CA VAL A 104 11.67 -14.61 7.80
C VAL A 104 10.15 -14.45 7.67
N VAL A 105 9.74 -13.36 7.07
CA VAL A 105 8.33 -13.07 6.77
C VAL A 105 8.15 -12.97 5.26
N VAL A 106 7.27 -13.77 4.71
CA VAL A 106 6.89 -13.74 3.29
C VAL A 106 5.39 -13.48 3.20
N LEU A 107 5.00 -12.38 2.64
CA LEU A 107 3.59 -12.05 2.44
C LEU A 107 3.29 -11.84 0.96
N GLY A 108 2.13 -12.31 0.53
CA GLY A 108 1.63 -12.08 -0.81
C GLY A 108 0.24 -11.49 -0.80
N ALA A 109 -0.05 -10.67 -1.78
CA ALA A 109 -1.37 -10.11 -2.01
C ALA A 109 -1.71 -10.08 -3.51
N ALA A 110 -2.97 -10.31 -3.81
CA ALA A 110 -3.52 -10.09 -5.14
C ALA A 110 -4.02 -8.65 -5.22
N LEU A 111 -3.37 -7.83 -6.04
CA LEU A 111 -3.72 -6.42 -6.27
C LEU A 111 -4.29 -6.29 -7.69
N GLY A 112 -5.60 -6.44 -7.83
CA GLY A 112 -6.27 -6.53 -9.13
C GLY A 112 -5.77 -7.76 -9.91
N GLU A 113 -5.27 -7.54 -11.11
CA GLU A 113 -4.76 -8.61 -11.99
C GLU A 113 -3.28 -8.98 -11.72
N LYS A 114 -2.66 -8.41 -10.70
CA LYS A 114 -1.24 -8.62 -10.37
C LYS A 114 -1.09 -9.28 -9.01
N ALA A 115 -0.18 -10.26 -8.94
CA ALA A 115 0.32 -10.78 -7.67
C ALA A 115 1.48 -9.91 -7.18
N THR A 116 1.47 -9.53 -5.93
CA THR A 116 2.59 -8.84 -5.28
C THR A 116 3.08 -9.67 -4.12
N VAL A 117 4.39 -9.82 -4.00
CA VAL A 117 5.05 -10.57 -2.93
C VAL A 117 6.08 -9.68 -2.27
N VAL A 118 6.14 -9.72 -0.96
CA VAL A 118 7.19 -9.07 -0.16
C VAL A 118 7.85 -10.10 0.75
N ALA A 119 9.14 -9.96 0.97
CA ALA A 119 9.86 -10.72 1.97
C ALA A 119 10.67 -9.80 2.87
N PHE A 120 10.75 -10.18 4.13
CA PHE A 120 11.55 -9.53 5.15
C PHE A 120 12.39 -10.59 5.86
N CYS A 121 13.67 -10.29 6.06
CA CYS A 121 14.59 -11.15 6.79
C CYS A 121 15.21 -10.37 7.94
N SER A 122 15.19 -10.95 9.14
CA SER A 122 15.94 -10.40 10.27
C SER A 122 17.43 -10.54 10.06
N PRO A 123 18.29 -9.78 10.79
CA PRO A 123 19.74 -9.94 10.72
C PRO A 123 20.23 -11.37 11.01
N ALA A 124 19.55 -12.08 11.92
CA ALA A 124 19.84 -13.47 12.21
C ALA A 124 19.52 -14.38 11.03
N ALA A 125 18.39 -14.17 10.37
CA ALA A 125 18.02 -14.92 9.17
C ALA A 125 19.00 -14.69 8.01
N ILE A 126 19.48 -13.46 7.84
CA ILE A 126 20.49 -13.13 6.83
C ILE A 126 21.80 -13.86 7.10
N LYS A 127 22.26 -13.89 8.37
CA LYS A 127 23.46 -14.64 8.78
C LYS A 127 23.31 -16.15 8.56
N ALA A 128 22.09 -16.67 8.69
CA ALA A 128 21.77 -18.07 8.40
C ALA A 128 21.64 -18.39 6.90
N GLY A 129 21.86 -17.41 6.02
CA GLY A 129 21.86 -17.57 4.56
C GLY A 129 20.55 -17.22 3.86
N HIS A 130 19.51 -16.82 4.61
CA HIS A 130 18.23 -16.37 4.04
C HIS A 130 18.32 -14.92 3.58
N GLN A 131 18.01 -14.66 2.32
CA GLN A 131 18.03 -13.33 1.73
C GLN A 131 16.68 -13.01 1.11
N ALA A 132 16.04 -11.93 1.54
CA ALA A 132 14.74 -11.51 1.03
C ALA A 132 14.74 -11.34 -0.49
N GLY A 133 15.83 -10.78 -1.06
CA GLY A 133 15.97 -10.61 -2.50
C GLY A 133 15.93 -11.92 -3.29
N LYS A 134 16.55 -12.99 -2.80
CA LYS A 134 16.52 -14.30 -3.44
C LYS A 134 15.15 -14.94 -3.34
N ILE A 135 14.56 -14.91 -2.14
CA ILE A 135 13.21 -15.47 -1.89
C ILE A 135 12.18 -14.81 -2.82
N VAL A 136 12.16 -13.48 -2.87
CA VAL A 136 11.21 -12.75 -3.72
C VAL A 136 11.48 -13.00 -5.20
N ASN A 137 12.74 -13.11 -5.63
CA ASN A 137 13.06 -13.39 -7.02
C ASN A 137 12.52 -14.76 -7.46
N GLU A 138 12.73 -15.80 -6.67
CA GLU A 138 12.22 -17.15 -6.93
C GLU A 138 10.68 -17.19 -6.97
N LEU A 139 10.02 -16.58 -5.98
CA LEU A 139 8.57 -16.52 -5.92
C LEU A 139 7.98 -15.73 -7.09
N SER A 140 8.59 -14.60 -7.44
CA SER A 140 8.14 -13.76 -8.56
C SER A 140 8.30 -14.45 -9.91
N GLN A 141 9.36 -15.23 -10.11
CA GLN A 141 9.54 -16.04 -11.33
C GLN A 141 8.43 -17.09 -11.47
N LYS A 142 8.07 -17.76 -10.39
CA LYS A 142 6.95 -18.72 -10.37
C LYS A 142 5.60 -18.06 -10.67
N LEU A 143 5.46 -16.77 -10.37
CA LEU A 143 4.28 -15.94 -10.66
C LEU A 143 4.30 -15.28 -12.05
N GLY A 144 5.27 -15.63 -12.89
CA GLY A 144 5.41 -15.06 -14.24
C GLY A 144 5.86 -13.60 -14.24
N GLY A 145 6.65 -13.18 -13.25
CA GLY A 145 7.14 -11.83 -13.13
C GLY A 145 8.60 -11.72 -12.69
N LYS A 146 8.93 -10.60 -12.09
CA LYS A 146 10.27 -10.29 -11.59
C LYS A 146 10.19 -9.68 -10.20
N GLY A 147 11.20 -9.94 -9.39
CA GLY A 147 11.32 -9.36 -8.07
C GLY A 147 12.78 -9.25 -7.66
N GLY A 148 13.01 -8.51 -6.61
CA GLY A 148 14.34 -8.34 -6.04
C GLY A 148 14.34 -7.27 -4.97
N GLY A 149 15.49 -7.07 -4.38
CA GLY A 149 15.68 -6.08 -3.33
C GLY A 149 16.95 -6.35 -2.54
N LYS A 150 16.98 -5.81 -1.34
CA LYS A 150 18.08 -5.99 -0.40
C LYS A 150 17.95 -7.34 0.33
N PRO A 151 19.00 -7.78 1.04
CA PRO A 151 18.92 -9.01 1.84
C PRO A 151 17.89 -8.97 2.97
N ASP A 152 17.63 -7.78 3.53
CA ASP A 152 16.69 -7.53 4.61
C ASP A 152 15.24 -7.33 4.16
N PHE A 153 15.07 -6.74 2.95
CA PHE A 153 13.77 -6.45 2.37
C PHE A 153 13.79 -6.55 0.85
N ALA A 154 12.80 -7.23 0.31
CA ALA A 154 12.59 -7.31 -1.12
C ALA A 154 11.10 -7.30 -1.45
N MET A 155 10.80 -6.85 -2.65
CA MET A 155 9.45 -6.83 -3.22
C MET A 155 9.50 -7.23 -4.69
N GLY A 156 8.47 -7.94 -5.12
CA GLY A 156 8.29 -8.35 -6.48
C GLY A 156 6.86 -8.76 -6.76
N GLY A 157 6.63 -9.34 -7.91
CA GLY A 157 5.30 -9.79 -8.27
C GLY A 157 5.26 -10.42 -9.65
N GLY A 158 4.06 -10.83 -10.04
CA GLY A 158 3.81 -11.45 -11.32
C GLY A 158 2.40 -11.21 -11.83
N LYS A 159 2.09 -11.83 -12.95
CA LYS A 159 0.80 -11.70 -13.63
C LYS A 159 -0.18 -12.84 -13.28
N GLU A 160 0.20 -13.75 -12.40
CA GLU A 160 -0.58 -14.94 -12.06
C GLU A 160 -1.02 -14.94 -10.59
N PRO A 161 -2.01 -14.12 -10.22
CA PRO A 161 -2.49 -14.05 -8.83
C PRO A 161 -3.13 -15.36 -8.34
N ALA A 162 -3.66 -16.19 -9.24
CA ALA A 162 -4.24 -17.48 -8.89
C ALA A 162 -3.22 -18.47 -8.30
N LYS A 163 -1.94 -18.37 -8.70
CA LYS A 163 -0.87 -19.22 -8.17
C LYS A 163 -0.24 -18.71 -6.87
N LEU A 164 -0.66 -17.54 -6.40
CA LEU A 164 -0.04 -16.86 -5.26
C LEU A 164 -0.07 -17.73 -3.98
N ALA A 165 -1.21 -18.37 -3.71
CA ALA A 165 -1.37 -19.22 -2.53
C ALA A 165 -0.47 -20.46 -2.59
N GLU A 166 -0.39 -21.12 -3.74
CA GLU A 166 0.45 -22.30 -3.96
C GLU A 166 1.95 -21.96 -3.84
N VAL A 167 2.34 -20.82 -4.42
CA VAL A 167 3.75 -20.36 -4.46
C VAL A 167 4.25 -19.91 -3.08
N ILE A 168 3.37 -19.39 -2.22
CA ILE A 168 3.74 -18.89 -0.88
C ILE A 168 3.69 -20.00 0.18
N GLN A 169 2.83 -21.01 0.01
CA GLN A 169 2.66 -22.10 0.99
C GLN A 169 3.52 -23.32 0.68
N GLY A 170 4.05 -23.46 -0.53
CA GLY A 170 4.97 -24.51 -0.97
C GLY A 170 6.41 -24.11 -0.79
#